data_2ed38da91a1ab07196417dfbfc69cb2f
#
_entry.id   2ed38da91a1ab07196417dfbfc69cb2f
#
_cell.length_a   1.000
_cell.length_b   1.000
_cell.length_c   1.000
_cell.angle_alpha   90.00
_cell.angle_beta   90.00
_cell.angle_gamma   90.00
#
_symmetry.space_group_name_H-M   'P 1'
#
loop_
_entity.id
_entity.type
_entity.pdbx_description
1 polymer ?
#
loop_
_entity_poly.entity_id
_entity_poly.type
_entity_poly.pdbx_seq_one_letter_code
_entity_poly.pdbx_strand_id
1 'polypeptide(L)'
;MCIRDSYLRTHLDCNLLQTIDEAPVWIATLSECMESEKATKLREKGAELIVVPQADGENMEGIDLNALCKELGERGIDGLLIEGGSTLHAGALQAGIVDHVLVYMAPKIFGGSGRYTPVRGEGVQSPAQAWQFKRSHVTELGEDILIEYEKDKGERKICSPE
;
A
#
# COMPACT_ATOMS: atom_id res chain seq x y z
N MET A 1 9.77 -8.60 -1.83
CA MET A 1 8.99 -7.34 -2.09
C MET A 1 7.76 -7.65 -2.92
N CYS A 2 6.63 -6.99 -2.65
CA CYS A 2 5.42 -7.13 -3.46
C CYS A 2 5.11 -5.80 -4.16
N ILE A 3 4.91 -5.84 -5.49
CA ILE A 3 4.49 -4.69 -6.28
C ILE A 3 3.02 -4.85 -6.63
N ARG A 4 2.20 -3.82 -6.37
CA ARG A 4 0.85 -3.74 -6.94
C ARG A 4 0.95 -3.17 -8.36
N ASP A 5 0.79 -4.02 -9.34
CA ASP A 5 0.85 -3.65 -10.77
C ASP A 5 -0.29 -4.32 -11.56
N SER A 6 -1.49 -3.76 -11.41
CA SER A 6 -2.72 -4.32 -11.97
C SER A 6 -2.62 -4.70 -13.44
N TYR A 7 -1.83 -3.98 -14.24
CA TYR A 7 -1.74 -4.12 -15.69
C TYR A 7 -0.33 -4.45 -16.21
N LEU A 8 0.56 -4.94 -15.35
CA LEU A 8 1.94 -5.33 -15.68
C LEU A 8 2.74 -4.24 -16.41
N ARG A 9 2.71 -3.00 -15.88
CA ARG A 9 3.47 -1.87 -16.42
C ARG A 9 4.92 -1.81 -15.96
N THR A 10 5.32 -2.66 -15.00
CA THR A 10 6.67 -2.80 -14.49
C THR A 10 7.68 -2.97 -15.63
N HIS A 11 8.73 -2.16 -15.66
CA HIS A 11 9.77 -2.27 -16.65
C HIS A 11 10.63 -3.51 -16.41
N LEU A 12 10.97 -4.25 -17.50
CA LEU A 12 11.75 -5.48 -17.41
C LEU A 12 13.21 -5.28 -16.97
N ASP A 13 13.71 -4.07 -17.07
CA ASP A 13 15.06 -3.64 -16.71
C ASP A 13 15.11 -2.79 -15.44
N CYS A 14 14.01 -2.76 -14.66
CA CYS A 14 14.02 -2.05 -13.39
C CYS A 14 14.95 -2.73 -12.37
N ASN A 15 15.53 -1.93 -11.48
CA ASN A 15 16.48 -2.40 -10.46
C ASN A 15 15.94 -3.56 -9.62
N LEU A 16 14.64 -3.54 -9.32
CA LEU A 16 14.01 -4.58 -8.52
C LEU A 16 14.12 -5.99 -9.15
N LEU A 17 14.01 -6.08 -10.49
CA LEU A 17 14.19 -7.34 -11.21
C LEU A 17 15.68 -7.69 -11.43
N GLN A 18 16.60 -6.74 -11.27
CA GLN A 18 18.03 -7.00 -11.33
C GLN A 18 18.58 -7.56 -10.01
N THR A 19 17.89 -7.29 -8.89
CA THR A 19 18.30 -7.76 -7.55
C THR A 19 17.37 -8.87 -7.02
N ILE A 20 16.69 -9.57 -7.91
CA ILE A 20 15.70 -10.59 -7.56
C ILE A 20 16.31 -11.78 -6.79
N ASP A 21 17.60 -12.04 -7.00
CA ASP A 21 18.36 -13.09 -6.29
C ASP A 21 18.60 -12.74 -4.81
N GLU A 22 18.48 -11.47 -4.43
CA GLU A 22 18.65 -11.01 -3.05
C GLU A 22 17.36 -11.20 -2.23
N ALA A 23 16.20 -11.05 -2.87
CA ALA A 23 14.89 -11.22 -2.21
C ALA A 23 13.80 -11.58 -3.23
N PRO A 24 12.82 -12.43 -2.86
CA PRO A 24 11.70 -12.74 -3.73
C PRO A 24 10.93 -11.49 -4.17
N VAL A 25 10.56 -11.44 -5.45
CA VAL A 25 9.74 -10.37 -6.02
C VAL A 25 8.40 -10.95 -6.45
N TRP A 26 7.35 -10.44 -5.85
CA TRP A 26 5.97 -10.74 -6.19
C TRP A 26 5.31 -9.56 -6.89
N ILE A 27 4.57 -9.81 -7.95
CA ILE A 27 3.83 -8.78 -8.69
C ILE A 27 2.34 -9.15 -8.66
N ALA A 28 1.57 -8.38 -7.93
CA ALA A 28 0.12 -8.55 -7.84
C ALA A 28 -0.56 -7.88 -9.04
N THR A 29 -1.31 -8.67 -9.81
CA THR A 29 -1.92 -8.24 -11.08
C THR A 29 -3.31 -8.84 -11.28
N LEU A 30 -4.04 -8.31 -12.26
CA LEU A 30 -5.34 -8.84 -12.67
C LEU A 30 -5.18 -10.13 -13.49
N SER A 31 -6.18 -11.01 -13.44
CA SER A 31 -6.17 -12.29 -14.15
C SER A 31 -6.02 -12.14 -15.67
N GLU A 32 -6.58 -11.10 -16.26
CA GLU A 32 -6.50 -10.81 -17.70
C GLU A 32 -5.08 -10.55 -18.22
N CYS A 33 -4.16 -10.21 -17.32
CA CYS A 33 -2.76 -9.94 -17.66
C CYS A 33 -1.88 -11.21 -17.68
N MET A 34 -2.36 -12.34 -17.15
CA MET A 34 -1.54 -13.53 -16.88
C MET A 34 -1.04 -14.24 -18.14
N GLU A 35 -1.78 -14.16 -19.23
CA GLU A 35 -1.43 -14.78 -20.51
C GLU A 35 -0.68 -13.83 -21.48
N SER A 36 -0.31 -12.65 -20.99
CA SER A 36 0.41 -11.68 -21.81
C SER A 36 1.87 -12.05 -22.00
N GLU A 37 2.47 -11.63 -23.11
CA GLU A 37 3.91 -11.74 -23.37
C GLU A 37 4.73 -11.09 -22.23
N LYS A 38 4.20 -10.01 -21.66
CA LYS A 38 4.80 -9.31 -20.54
C LYS A 38 4.86 -10.18 -19.28
N ALA A 39 3.77 -10.90 -18.98
CA ALA A 39 3.73 -11.84 -17.85
C ALA A 39 4.77 -12.95 -18.01
N THR A 40 4.90 -13.50 -19.21
CA THR A 40 5.93 -14.51 -19.52
C THR A 40 7.33 -13.96 -19.27
N LYS A 41 7.67 -12.79 -19.78
CA LYS A 41 8.98 -12.15 -19.60
C LYS A 41 9.29 -11.82 -18.13
N LEU A 42 8.29 -11.44 -17.34
CA LEU A 42 8.47 -11.19 -15.91
C LEU A 42 8.78 -12.49 -15.15
N ARG A 43 8.08 -13.58 -15.47
CA ARG A 43 8.36 -14.92 -14.88
C ARG A 43 9.75 -15.44 -15.29
N GLU A 44 10.17 -15.25 -16.55
CA GLU A 44 11.51 -15.60 -17.04
C GLU A 44 12.62 -14.87 -16.27
N LYS A 45 12.34 -13.67 -15.78
CA LYS A 45 13.25 -12.89 -14.91
C LYS A 45 13.17 -13.31 -13.43
N GLY A 46 12.34 -14.30 -13.08
CA GLY A 46 12.23 -14.84 -11.73
C GLY A 46 11.12 -14.20 -10.87
N ALA A 47 10.36 -13.25 -11.40
CA ALA A 47 9.24 -12.68 -10.64
C ALA A 47 8.06 -13.66 -10.56
N GLU A 48 7.45 -13.77 -9.39
CA GLU A 48 6.21 -14.50 -9.19
C GLU A 48 5.01 -13.56 -9.39
N LEU A 49 4.04 -13.97 -10.23
CA LEU A 49 2.83 -13.22 -10.45
C LEU A 49 1.70 -13.74 -9.55
N ILE A 50 1.10 -12.85 -8.77
CA ILE A 50 -0.04 -13.13 -7.90
C ILE A 50 -1.30 -12.58 -8.56
N VAL A 51 -2.26 -13.46 -8.85
CA VAL A 51 -3.57 -13.03 -9.37
C VAL A 51 -4.41 -12.50 -8.21
N VAL A 52 -4.89 -11.28 -8.36
CA VAL A 52 -5.79 -10.65 -7.40
C VAL A 52 -7.02 -10.15 -8.14
N PRO A 53 -8.23 -10.31 -7.60
CA PRO A 53 -9.43 -9.80 -8.23
C PRO A 53 -9.38 -8.28 -8.37
N GLN A 54 -10.17 -7.77 -9.31
CA GLN A 54 -10.36 -6.33 -9.45
C GLN A 54 -11.11 -5.78 -8.24
N ALA A 55 -10.77 -4.57 -7.83
CA ALA A 55 -11.50 -3.87 -6.78
C ALA A 55 -12.94 -3.56 -7.22
N ASP A 56 -13.91 -3.81 -6.34
CA ASP A 56 -15.31 -3.47 -6.58
C ASP A 56 -15.56 -1.99 -6.22
N GLY A 57 -16.22 -1.24 -7.11
CA GLY A 57 -16.64 0.15 -6.88
C GLY A 57 -16.45 1.05 -8.08
N GLU A 58 -17.33 2.04 -8.26
CA GLU A 58 -17.35 2.95 -9.42
C GLU A 58 -16.08 3.80 -9.60
N ASN A 59 -15.31 3.99 -8.52
CA ASN A 59 -14.09 4.82 -8.51
C ASN A 59 -12.83 4.05 -8.10
N MET A 60 -12.87 2.71 -8.05
CA MET A 60 -11.75 1.87 -7.67
C MET A 60 -11.09 1.23 -8.89
N GLU A 61 -10.01 1.82 -9.37
CA GLU A 61 -9.19 1.22 -10.42
C GLU A 61 -8.14 0.28 -9.82
N GLY A 62 -8.02 -0.91 -10.43
CA GLY A 62 -6.96 -1.87 -10.12
C GLY A 62 -7.42 -3.05 -9.28
N ILE A 63 -6.48 -3.65 -8.54
CA ILE A 63 -6.72 -4.85 -7.75
C ILE A 63 -7.33 -4.54 -6.37
N ASP A 64 -8.09 -5.49 -5.85
CA ASP A 64 -8.63 -5.46 -4.48
C ASP A 64 -7.49 -5.64 -3.44
N LEU A 65 -7.25 -4.60 -2.64
CA LEU A 65 -6.19 -4.61 -1.63
C LEU A 65 -6.51 -5.51 -0.44
N ASN A 66 -7.78 -5.73 -0.09
CA ASN A 66 -8.17 -6.68 0.94
C ASN A 66 -7.88 -8.12 0.50
N ALA A 67 -8.24 -8.45 -0.74
CA ALA A 67 -7.92 -9.74 -1.34
C ALA A 67 -6.40 -9.96 -1.43
N LEU A 68 -5.63 -8.93 -1.81
CA LEU A 68 -4.17 -8.99 -1.81
C LEU A 68 -3.62 -9.25 -0.41
N CYS A 69 -4.06 -8.52 0.61
CA CYS A 69 -3.60 -8.73 1.99
C CYS A 69 -3.92 -10.15 2.48
N LYS A 70 -5.08 -10.69 2.14
CA LYS A 70 -5.44 -12.07 2.46
C LYS A 70 -4.50 -13.08 1.81
N GLU A 71 -4.24 -12.94 0.51
CA GLU A 71 -3.32 -13.78 -0.25
C GLU A 71 -1.89 -13.74 0.33
N LEU A 72 -1.41 -12.54 0.69
CA LEU A 72 -0.11 -12.38 1.33
C LEU A 72 -0.06 -13.04 2.72
N GLY A 73 -1.14 -12.93 3.50
CA GLY A 73 -1.27 -13.61 4.79
C GLY A 73 -1.25 -15.14 4.66
N GLU A 74 -1.93 -15.72 3.67
CA GLU A 74 -1.89 -17.15 3.36
C GLU A 74 -0.47 -17.63 2.96
N ARG A 75 0.36 -16.72 2.46
CA ARG A 75 1.79 -16.95 2.15
C ARG A 75 2.72 -16.70 3.35
N GLY A 76 2.18 -16.43 4.53
CA GLY A 76 2.94 -16.24 5.77
C GLY A 76 3.49 -14.83 5.96
N ILE A 77 2.92 -13.82 5.31
CA ILE A 77 3.28 -12.41 5.53
C ILE A 77 2.40 -11.83 6.64
N ASP A 78 2.99 -11.58 7.80
CA ASP A 78 2.30 -11.06 8.99
C ASP A 78 2.24 -9.53 9.04
N GLY A 79 3.11 -8.86 8.31
CA GLY A 79 3.18 -7.40 8.25
C GLY A 79 3.54 -6.89 6.86
N LEU A 80 2.92 -5.81 6.43
CA LEU A 80 3.14 -5.18 5.13
C LEU A 80 3.45 -3.70 5.31
N LEU A 81 4.62 -3.28 4.84
CA LEU A 81 4.98 -1.86 4.73
C LEU A 81 4.58 -1.35 3.34
N ILE A 82 3.70 -0.35 3.31
CA ILE A 82 3.28 0.33 2.08
C ILE A 82 4.07 1.63 1.94
N GLU A 83 5.06 1.62 1.04
CA GLU A 83 6.00 2.75 0.90
C GLU A 83 5.61 3.73 -0.20
N GLY A 84 4.72 3.36 -1.08
CA GLY A 84 4.67 4.20 -2.22
C GLY A 84 3.48 4.23 -3.12
N GLY A 85 3.43 5.41 -3.69
CA GLY A 85 2.42 5.97 -4.54
C GLY A 85 1.25 6.54 -3.76
N SER A 86 1.04 7.85 -3.85
CA SER A 86 -0.05 8.55 -3.16
C SER A 86 -1.45 7.96 -3.44
N THR A 87 -1.65 7.38 -4.64
CA THR A 87 -2.88 6.66 -5.02
C THR A 87 -3.00 5.33 -4.28
N LEU A 88 -1.87 4.62 -4.08
CA LEU A 88 -1.88 3.37 -3.31
C LEU A 88 -2.17 3.64 -1.84
N HIS A 89 -1.60 4.71 -1.26
CA HIS A 89 -1.92 5.13 0.11
C HIS A 89 -3.40 5.45 0.27
N ALA A 90 -4.00 6.19 -0.67
CA ALA A 90 -5.44 6.48 -0.64
C ALA A 90 -6.27 5.20 -0.70
N GLY A 91 -5.95 4.28 -1.61
CA GLY A 91 -6.64 2.99 -1.72
C GLY A 91 -6.51 2.15 -0.45
N ALA A 92 -5.35 2.11 0.18
CA ALA A 92 -5.14 1.38 1.43
C ALA A 92 -5.96 1.96 2.60
N LEU A 93 -6.05 3.30 2.70
CA LEU A 93 -6.91 3.97 3.67
C LEU A 93 -8.40 3.67 3.42
N GLN A 94 -8.84 3.75 2.16
CA GLN A 94 -10.21 3.42 1.76
C GLN A 94 -10.57 1.96 2.02
N ALA A 95 -9.64 1.03 1.75
CA ALA A 95 -9.80 -0.39 2.03
C ALA A 95 -9.79 -0.71 3.54
N GLY A 96 -9.42 0.26 4.40
CA GLY A 96 -9.39 0.10 5.85
C GLY A 96 -8.29 -0.83 6.39
N ILE A 97 -7.28 -1.15 5.56
CA ILE A 97 -6.19 -2.09 5.87
C ILE A 97 -5.01 -1.43 6.60
N VAL A 98 -5.03 -0.12 6.82
CA VAL A 98 -3.94 0.61 7.45
C VAL A 98 -4.10 0.57 8.98
N ASP A 99 -3.15 -0.04 9.68
CA ASP A 99 -3.09 -0.06 11.14
C ASP A 99 -2.14 1.00 11.70
N HIS A 100 -1.05 1.29 10.98
CA HIS A 100 -0.03 2.27 11.38
C HIS A 100 0.26 3.24 10.25
N VAL A 101 0.55 4.49 10.58
CA VAL A 101 1.00 5.52 9.63
C VAL A 101 2.29 6.12 10.14
N LEU A 102 3.33 6.10 9.30
CA LEU A 102 4.63 6.69 9.56
C LEU A 102 4.78 7.95 8.70
N VAL A 103 4.88 9.12 9.33
CA VAL A 103 5.02 10.40 8.64
C VAL A 103 6.40 10.97 8.88
N TYR A 104 7.23 10.96 7.85
CA TYR A 104 8.52 11.64 7.86
C TYR A 104 8.32 13.09 7.38
N MET A 105 8.68 14.03 8.22
CA MET A 105 8.53 15.46 7.96
C MET A 105 9.90 16.13 7.93
N ALA A 106 10.34 16.54 6.74
CA ALA A 106 11.55 17.34 6.56
C ALA A 106 11.23 18.85 6.67
N PRO A 107 12.18 19.71 7.06
CA PRO A 107 12.00 21.16 7.14
C PRO A 107 12.05 21.82 5.73
N LYS A 108 11.20 21.33 4.81
CA LYS A 108 11.16 21.74 3.40
C LYS A 108 9.72 21.97 2.95
N ILE A 109 9.51 23.04 2.21
CA ILE A 109 8.21 23.38 1.63
C ILE A 109 8.34 23.37 0.10
N PHE A 110 7.65 22.43 -0.56
CA PHE A 110 7.64 22.36 -2.02
C PHE A 110 6.70 23.38 -2.66
N GLY A 111 5.58 23.67 -2.01
CA GLY A 111 4.52 24.50 -2.59
C GLY A 111 3.87 23.89 -3.83
N GLY A 112 3.06 24.68 -4.54
CA GLY A 112 2.43 24.28 -5.80
C GLY A 112 1.05 23.65 -5.66
N SER A 113 0.46 23.17 -6.78
CA SER A 113 -0.92 22.73 -6.89
C SER A 113 -1.10 21.21 -6.68
N GLY A 114 -0.66 20.67 -5.54
CA GLY A 114 -1.03 19.31 -5.09
C GLY A 114 -0.44 18.13 -5.85
N ARG A 115 0.60 18.34 -6.69
CA ARG A 115 1.26 17.26 -7.43
C ARG A 115 2.04 16.30 -6.52
N TYR A 116 2.47 16.78 -5.36
CA TYR A 116 3.31 16.07 -4.39
C TYR A 116 2.57 15.84 -3.07
N THR A 117 1.34 15.35 -3.13
CA THR A 117 0.61 14.95 -1.93
C THR A 117 0.95 13.51 -1.52
N PRO A 118 1.11 13.21 -0.22
CA PRO A 118 1.34 11.85 0.25
C PRO A 118 0.14 10.92 0.07
N VAL A 119 -1.08 11.47 0.02
CA VAL A 119 -2.33 10.74 -0.20
C VAL A 119 -3.12 11.44 -1.30
N ARG A 120 -3.38 10.74 -2.41
CA ARG A 120 -4.06 11.27 -3.59
C ARG A 120 -5.35 10.51 -3.85
N GLY A 121 -6.42 11.23 -4.19
CA GLY A 121 -7.73 10.69 -4.54
C GLY A 121 -8.79 11.75 -4.36
N GLU A 122 -10.05 11.35 -4.34
CA GLU A 122 -11.16 12.27 -4.06
C GLU A 122 -11.12 12.80 -2.62
N GLY A 123 -10.43 12.07 -1.73
CA GLY A 123 -10.36 12.43 -0.32
C GLY A 123 -11.70 12.27 0.39
N VAL A 124 -11.90 13.07 1.44
CA VAL A 124 -13.16 13.12 2.20
C VAL A 124 -13.76 14.54 2.10
N GLN A 125 -15.08 14.62 2.12
CA GLN A 125 -15.78 15.90 1.91
C GLN A 125 -15.84 16.78 3.16
N SER A 126 -15.58 16.21 4.34
CA SER A 126 -15.58 16.97 5.60
C SER A 126 -14.54 16.39 6.58
N PRO A 127 -14.04 17.22 7.51
CA PRO A 127 -13.12 16.76 8.55
C PRO A 127 -13.68 15.62 9.42
N ALA A 128 -15.00 15.55 9.58
CA ALA A 128 -15.66 14.49 10.35
C ALA A 128 -15.56 13.11 9.69
N GLN A 129 -15.34 13.06 8.38
CA GLN A 129 -15.18 11.83 7.59
C GLN A 129 -13.71 11.42 7.46
N ALA A 130 -12.76 12.22 7.96
CA ALA A 130 -11.35 11.91 7.86
C ALA A 130 -11.01 10.63 8.64
N TRP A 131 -10.06 9.86 8.10
CA TRP A 131 -9.51 8.71 8.82
C TRP A 131 -8.83 9.18 10.10
N GLN A 132 -9.26 8.64 11.23
CA GLN A 132 -8.77 9.02 12.55
C GLN A 132 -7.70 8.04 13.02
N PHE A 133 -6.59 8.59 13.47
CA PHE A 133 -5.48 7.86 14.07
C PHE A 133 -5.09 8.51 15.39
N LYS A 134 -4.55 7.72 16.29
CA LYS A 134 -3.99 8.17 17.55
C LYS A 134 -2.47 8.27 17.40
N ARG A 135 -1.89 9.41 17.77
CA ARG A 135 -0.45 9.58 17.78
C ARG A 135 0.17 8.72 18.89
N SER A 136 1.06 7.81 18.51
CA SER A 136 1.76 6.92 19.44
C SER A 136 3.14 7.45 19.80
N HIS A 137 3.91 7.95 18.84
CA HIS A 137 5.27 8.40 19.08
C HIS A 137 5.69 9.59 18.20
N VAL A 138 6.73 10.33 18.64
CA VAL A 138 7.44 11.36 17.85
C VAL A 138 8.94 11.20 18.10
N THR A 139 9.69 11.07 17.01
CA THR A 139 11.15 10.90 17.05
C THR A 139 11.84 11.98 16.25
N GLU A 140 12.85 12.61 16.80
CA GLU A 140 13.73 13.51 16.05
C GLU A 140 14.81 12.68 15.33
N LEU A 141 14.95 12.91 14.01
CA LEU A 141 15.90 12.23 13.13
C LEU A 141 16.82 13.26 12.47
N GLY A 142 17.71 13.85 13.25
CA GLY A 142 18.51 14.98 12.82
C GLY A 142 17.66 16.23 12.63
N GLU A 143 17.54 16.74 11.39
CA GLU A 143 16.65 17.88 11.05
C GLU A 143 15.20 17.43 10.76
N ASP A 144 14.98 16.14 10.55
CA ASP A 144 13.67 15.56 10.22
C ASP A 144 12.93 15.09 11.49
N ILE A 145 11.63 14.96 11.38
CA ILE A 145 10.76 14.42 12.44
C ILE A 145 10.00 13.22 11.88
N LEU A 146 10.02 12.10 12.61
CA LEU A 146 9.13 10.97 12.40
C LEU A 146 7.95 11.07 13.37
N ILE A 147 6.74 11.06 12.84
CA ILE A 147 5.51 10.96 13.63
C ILE A 147 4.86 9.63 13.33
N GLU A 148 4.61 8.85 14.38
CA GLU A 148 3.97 7.56 14.31
C GLU A 148 2.52 7.66 14.79
N TYR A 149 1.62 7.09 14.02
CA TYR A 149 0.20 7.02 14.34
C TYR A 149 -0.28 5.58 14.28
N GLU A 150 -1.18 5.23 15.16
CA GLU A 150 -1.87 3.94 15.22
C GLU A 150 -3.36 4.12 15.00
N LYS A 151 -3.97 3.15 14.33
CA LYS A 151 -5.42 3.09 14.20
C LYS A 151 -6.03 2.99 15.60
N ASP A 152 -6.99 3.86 15.89
CA ASP A 152 -7.73 3.75 17.14
C ASP A 152 -8.58 2.46 17.10
N LYS A 153 -8.14 1.45 17.82
CA LYS A 153 -8.82 0.13 17.88
C LYS A 153 -10.09 0.18 18.68
N GLY A 154 -10.55 1.40 19.09
CA GLY A 154 -11.72 1.58 19.96
C GLY A 154 -11.67 0.59 21.13
N GLU A 155 -11.84 1.00 22.35
CA GLU A 155 -11.86 0.09 23.50
C GLU A 155 -12.78 -1.10 23.17
N ARG A 156 -12.20 -2.31 23.01
CA ARG A 156 -13.01 -3.52 23.08
C ARG A 156 -13.64 -3.51 24.46
N LYS A 157 -14.92 -3.18 24.55
CA LYS A 157 -15.69 -3.47 25.75
C LYS A 157 -15.59 -4.97 25.98
N ILE A 158 -14.69 -5.37 26.86
CA ILE A 158 -14.65 -6.73 27.39
C ILE A 158 -15.96 -6.84 28.14
N CYS A 159 -16.94 -7.55 27.57
CA CYS A 159 -18.09 -8.00 28.31
C CYS A 159 -17.55 -8.90 29.43
N SER A 160 -17.49 -8.37 30.65
CA SER A 160 -17.34 -9.19 31.84
C SER A 160 -18.53 -10.09 31.90
N PRO A 161 -18.39 -11.41 32.03
CA PRO A 161 -19.55 -12.28 32.34
C PRO A 161 -20.04 -11.94 33.75
N GLU A 162 -21.36 -11.66 33.87
CA GLU A 162 -22.07 -11.69 35.16
C GLU A 162 -22.16 -13.11 35.69
#